data_3532d9c229b899ffad8beeb1e3bb1401
#
_entry.id   3532d9c229b899ffad8beeb1e3bb1401
#
_cell.length_a   1.000
_cell.length_b   1.000
_cell.length_c   1.000
_cell.angle_alpha   90.00
_cell.angle_beta   90.00
_cell.angle_gamma   90.00
#
_symmetry.space_group_name_H-M   'P 1'
#
loop_
_entity.id
_entity.type
_entity.pdbx_description
1 polymer ?
#
loop_
_entity_poly.entity_id
_entity_poly.type
_entity_poly.pdbx_seq_one_letter_code
_entity_poly.pdbx_strand_id
1 'polypeptide(L)'
;RDNQYFWMKHTLEGQTAFDNFSCPSCGHQNQGDQTVSCEKCEKMLPRPAVLEHGKWRLIRGFKTSYRRMKWDSPASTITMNSGVISSDIKGHPEQNRVLSLREIMLLSTLDHPKWRKRYDFEGVKYGRMGKGESFSKKLVREVIGESIPPIVMERIIGHFLRLENRN
;
A
#
# COMPACT_ATOMS: atom_id res chain seq x y z
N ARG A 1 -2.84 15.89 -2.81
CA ARG A 1 -2.23 14.81 -3.66
C ARG A 1 -0.76 15.09 -3.94
N ASP A 2 -0.38 16.32 -4.18
CA ASP A 2 0.99 16.71 -4.56
C ASP A 2 1.99 16.47 -3.43
N ASN A 3 1.59 16.72 -2.17
CA ASN A 3 2.44 16.44 -1.02
C ASN A 3 2.76 14.95 -0.85
N GLN A 4 1.77 14.06 -1.04
CA GLN A 4 1.99 12.62 -0.93
C GLN A 4 2.94 12.10 -2.01
N TYR A 5 2.82 12.65 -3.24
CA TYR A 5 3.76 12.34 -4.31
C TYR A 5 5.18 12.78 -3.96
N PHE A 6 5.33 13.99 -3.42
CA PHE A 6 6.62 14.53 -2.98
C PHE A 6 7.27 13.64 -1.90
N TRP A 7 6.49 13.22 -0.90
CA TRP A 7 7.01 12.33 0.15
C TRP A 7 7.45 10.98 -0.42
N MET A 8 6.58 10.35 -1.21
CA MET A 8 6.88 9.03 -1.78
C MET A 8 8.05 9.06 -2.77
N LYS A 9 8.21 10.13 -3.54
CA LYS A 9 9.34 10.30 -4.48
C LYS A 9 10.71 10.17 -3.78
N HIS A 10 10.80 10.57 -2.52
CA HIS A 10 12.02 10.54 -1.72
C HIS A 10 12.08 9.38 -0.72
N THR A 11 11.10 8.48 -0.74
CA THR A 11 11.07 7.30 0.12
C THR A 11 11.69 6.12 -0.62
N LEU A 12 12.65 5.47 0.00
CA LEU A 12 13.31 4.28 -0.55
C LEU A 12 12.48 3.02 -0.33
N GLU A 13 12.80 1.96 -1.05
CA GLU A 13 12.21 0.63 -0.89
C GLU A 13 12.26 0.18 0.58
N GLY A 14 11.14 -0.31 1.08
CA GLY A 14 11.01 -0.78 2.46
C GLY A 14 10.99 0.30 3.54
N GLN A 15 11.21 1.56 3.18
CA GLN A 15 11.17 2.69 4.13
C GLN A 15 9.79 3.35 4.20
N THR A 16 9.57 4.10 5.25
CA THR A 16 8.42 5.00 5.37
C THR A 16 8.84 6.44 5.09
N ALA A 17 7.94 7.25 4.56
CA ALA A 17 8.22 8.67 4.33
C ALA A 17 8.50 9.45 5.63
N PHE A 18 8.16 8.91 6.80
CA PHE A 18 8.55 9.49 8.08
C PHE A 18 10.07 9.46 8.31
N ASP A 19 10.81 8.59 7.64
CA ASP A 19 12.26 8.42 7.76
C ASP A 19 13.03 9.25 6.72
N ASN A 20 12.39 10.14 5.97
CA ASN A 20 13.03 10.97 4.96
C ASN A 20 13.71 12.20 5.59
N PHE A 21 14.86 12.00 6.20
CA PHE A 21 15.63 13.06 6.87
C PHE A 21 16.57 13.83 5.96
N SER A 22 16.87 13.32 4.76
CA SER A 22 17.72 14.01 3.80
C SER A 22 16.97 15.13 3.09
N CYS A 23 17.53 16.32 3.10
CA CYS A 23 16.96 17.48 2.40
C CYS A 23 17.22 17.39 0.90
N PRO A 24 16.19 17.31 0.05
CA PRO A 24 16.39 17.22 -1.41
C PRO A 24 16.94 18.50 -2.04
N SER A 25 16.92 19.62 -1.31
CA SER A 25 17.37 20.91 -1.83
C SER A 25 18.85 21.21 -1.55
N CYS A 26 19.38 20.78 -0.41
CA CYS A 26 20.77 21.08 -0.03
C CYS A 26 21.57 19.86 0.41
N GLY A 27 20.99 18.66 0.38
CA GLY A 27 21.64 17.41 0.75
C GLY A 27 21.90 17.24 2.25
N HIS A 28 21.51 18.22 3.09
CA HIS A 28 21.74 18.14 4.53
C HIS A 28 20.95 16.98 5.14
N GLN A 29 21.61 16.19 5.98
CA GLN A 29 20.98 15.11 6.75
C GLN A 29 20.52 15.68 8.08
N ASN A 30 19.21 15.74 8.25
CA ASN A 30 18.56 16.30 9.43
C ASN A 30 18.42 15.24 10.54
N GLN A 31 18.20 15.70 11.76
CA GLN A 31 17.95 14.85 12.91
C GLN A 31 16.66 15.26 13.64
N GLY A 32 16.20 14.41 14.53
CA GLY A 32 15.00 14.68 15.33
C GLY A 32 13.70 14.16 14.72
N ASP A 33 12.97 13.36 15.50
CA ASP A 33 11.76 12.66 15.05
C ASP A 33 10.64 13.60 14.60
N GLN A 34 10.58 14.82 15.13
CA GLN A 34 9.54 15.80 14.82
C GLN A 34 9.96 16.84 13.77
N THR A 35 11.18 16.76 13.23
CA THR A 35 11.71 17.72 12.25
C THR A 35 10.93 17.61 10.94
N VAL A 36 10.36 18.73 10.48
CA VAL A 36 9.58 18.84 9.23
C VAL A 36 10.22 19.76 8.20
N SER A 37 11.15 20.62 8.62
CA SER A 37 11.92 21.52 7.78
C SER A 37 13.41 21.27 7.95
N CYS A 38 14.18 21.58 6.91
CA CYS A 38 15.63 21.40 6.95
C CYS A 38 16.29 22.42 7.89
N GLU A 39 17.11 21.96 8.80
CA GLU A 39 17.87 22.79 9.76
C GLU A 39 18.87 23.74 9.06
N LYS A 40 19.33 23.39 7.85
CA LYS A 40 20.31 24.20 7.11
C LYS A 40 19.71 25.22 6.15
N CYS A 41 18.62 24.87 5.45
CA CYS A 41 18.05 25.73 4.40
C CYS A 41 16.55 26.02 4.58
N GLU A 42 15.97 25.60 5.69
CA GLU A 42 14.58 25.83 6.11
C GLU A 42 13.49 25.29 5.19
N LYS A 43 13.87 24.68 4.06
CA LYS A 43 12.91 24.06 3.14
C LYS A 43 12.28 22.83 3.74
N MET A 44 11.01 22.59 3.38
CA MET A 44 10.27 21.42 3.84
C MET A 44 10.96 20.11 3.47
N LEU A 45 11.08 19.22 4.43
CA LEU A 45 11.55 17.85 4.21
C LEU A 45 10.44 17.00 3.55
N PRO A 46 10.80 15.96 2.81
CA PRO A 46 9.84 15.06 2.18
C PRO A 46 9.22 14.09 3.20
N ARG A 47 8.73 14.63 4.30
CA ARG A 47 8.11 13.92 5.43
C ARG A 47 6.62 14.24 5.51
N PRO A 48 5.77 13.28 5.94
CA PRO A 48 4.34 13.52 6.09
C PRO A 48 4.05 14.64 7.11
N ALA A 49 3.74 15.83 6.61
CA ALA A 49 3.50 17.01 7.43
C ALA A 49 2.19 17.71 7.08
N VAL A 50 1.60 18.36 8.05
CA VAL A 50 0.36 19.15 7.93
C VAL A 50 0.55 20.52 8.57
N LEU A 51 -0.05 21.53 7.98
CA LEU A 51 -0.11 22.88 8.55
C LEU A 51 -1.29 22.94 9.52
N GLU A 52 -1.02 23.17 10.79
CA GLU A 52 -2.03 23.28 11.84
C GLU A 52 -1.75 24.51 12.70
N HIS A 53 -2.73 25.39 12.85
CA HIS A 53 -2.59 26.68 13.55
C HIS A 53 -1.37 27.50 13.14
N GLY A 54 -1.09 27.55 11.82
CA GLY A 54 0.04 28.30 11.27
C GLY A 54 1.42 27.66 11.47
N LYS A 55 1.49 26.45 12.03
CA LYS A 55 2.75 25.73 12.24
C LYS A 55 2.73 24.38 11.51
N TRP A 56 3.85 24.02 10.89
CA TRP A 56 4.04 22.72 10.30
C TRP A 56 4.38 21.68 11.38
N ARG A 57 3.70 20.54 11.36
CA ARG A 57 4.00 19.40 12.20
C ARG A 57 3.86 18.10 11.43
N LEU A 58 4.51 17.04 11.91
CA LEU A 58 4.28 15.70 11.37
C LEU A 58 2.82 15.28 11.55
N ILE A 59 2.31 14.56 10.56
CA ILE A 59 1.02 13.89 10.64
C ILE A 59 1.13 12.79 11.71
N ARG A 60 0.17 12.73 12.62
CA ARG A 60 0.04 11.59 13.53
C ARG A 60 -0.41 10.38 12.72
N GLY A 61 0.36 9.30 12.76
CA GLY A 61 0.09 8.10 11.98
C GLY A 61 0.88 6.90 12.49
N PHE A 62 0.54 5.75 11.96
CA PHE A 62 1.27 4.51 12.24
C PHE A 62 2.59 4.49 11.46
N LYS A 63 3.62 3.86 12.01
CA LYS A 63 4.93 3.67 11.34
C LYS A 63 4.82 2.89 10.02
N THR A 64 3.71 2.20 9.79
CA THR A 64 3.39 1.50 8.54
C THR A 64 2.80 2.40 7.47
N SER A 65 2.33 3.61 7.83
CA SER A 65 1.79 4.60 6.88
C SER A 65 2.88 5.14 5.95
N TYR A 66 2.49 5.51 4.74
CA TYR A 66 3.39 6.08 3.72
C TYR A 66 4.64 5.24 3.49
N ARG A 67 4.52 3.91 3.58
CA ARG A 67 5.63 2.97 3.46
C ARG A 67 5.62 2.27 2.11
N ARG A 68 6.82 2.10 1.52
CA ARG A 68 7.02 1.23 0.36
C ARG A 68 7.17 -0.22 0.80
N MET A 69 6.61 -1.12 0.00
CA MET A 69 6.88 -2.55 0.13
C MET A 69 8.33 -2.86 -0.27
N LYS A 70 8.76 -4.08 0.03
CA LYS A 70 10.02 -4.64 -0.46
C LYS A 70 9.74 -5.70 -1.51
N TRP A 71 10.63 -5.85 -2.48
CA TRP A 71 10.52 -6.89 -3.50
C TRP A 71 10.74 -8.29 -2.92
N ASP A 72 11.70 -8.44 -2.04
CA ASP A 72 12.18 -9.70 -1.47
C ASP A 72 11.49 -10.10 -0.15
N SER A 73 10.39 -9.44 0.19
CA SER A 73 9.64 -9.72 1.42
C SER A 73 8.18 -10.02 1.13
N PRO A 74 7.53 -10.86 1.95
CA PRO A 74 6.10 -11.11 1.83
C PRO A 74 5.31 -9.79 1.89
N ALA A 75 4.26 -9.72 1.08
CA ALA A 75 3.33 -8.61 1.13
C ALA A 75 2.61 -8.56 2.48
N SER A 76 2.37 -7.36 3.00
CA SER A 76 1.45 -7.19 4.12
C SER A 76 0.02 -7.58 3.70
N THR A 77 -0.81 -7.93 4.67
CA THR A 77 -2.24 -8.24 4.45
C THR A 77 -2.91 -7.17 3.60
N ILE A 78 -3.56 -7.58 2.53
CA ILE A 78 -4.37 -6.67 1.71
C ILE A 78 -5.65 -6.35 2.47
N THR A 79 -5.84 -5.08 2.78
CA THR A 79 -7.01 -4.58 3.48
C THR A 79 -7.94 -3.79 2.55
N MET A 80 -9.16 -3.50 2.98
CA MET A 80 -10.12 -2.66 2.25
C MET A 80 -9.54 -1.32 1.83
N ASN A 81 -8.66 -0.74 2.65
CA ASN A 81 -8.00 0.54 2.40
C ASN A 81 -6.74 0.44 1.53
N SER A 82 -6.57 -0.62 0.75
CA SER A 82 -5.38 -0.84 -0.10
C SER A 82 -5.14 0.24 -1.17
N GLY A 83 -6.09 1.16 -1.36
CA GLY A 83 -5.95 2.34 -2.23
C GLY A 83 -5.45 3.60 -1.53
N VAL A 84 -5.23 3.57 -0.21
CA VAL A 84 -4.86 4.73 0.61
C VAL A 84 -3.44 4.54 1.15
N ILE A 85 -2.51 5.35 0.66
CA ILE A 85 -1.07 5.23 1.00
C ILE A 85 -0.78 5.44 2.49
N SER A 86 -1.67 6.13 3.21
CA SER A 86 -1.55 6.40 4.64
C SER A 86 -2.11 5.28 5.52
N SER A 87 -2.78 4.28 4.97
CA SER A 87 -3.47 3.27 5.78
C SER A 87 -2.56 2.14 6.23
N ASP A 88 -1.58 1.74 5.42
CA ASP A 88 -0.74 0.56 5.66
C ASP A 88 0.43 0.51 4.64
N ILE A 89 1.22 -0.58 4.65
CA ILE A 89 2.32 -0.80 3.71
C ILE A 89 1.76 -1.17 2.33
N LYS A 90 1.39 -0.17 1.55
CA LYS A 90 0.76 -0.31 0.21
C LYS A 90 1.48 0.48 -0.89
N GLY A 91 2.57 1.17 -0.56
CA GLY A 91 3.40 1.85 -1.56
C GLY A 91 4.10 0.83 -2.45
N HIS A 92 4.00 1.01 -3.77
CA HIS A 92 4.78 0.21 -4.71
C HIS A 92 6.29 0.35 -4.39
N PRO A 93 7.10 -0.72 -4.48
CA PRO A 93 8.52 -0.67 -4.12
C PRO A 93 9.29 0.46 -4.80
N GLU A 94 9.06 0.69 -6.09
CA GLU A 94 9.79 1.69 -6.91
C GLU A 94 8.92 2.87 -7.35
N GLN A 95 7.67 2.63 -7.72
CA GLN A 95 6.80 3.67 -8.30
C GLN A 95 6.14 4.49 -7.20
N ASN A 96 5.92 5.79 -7.48
CA ASN A 96 5.32 6.73 -6.50
C ASN A 96 3.79 6.62 -6.46
N ARG A 97 3.28 5.41 -6.23
CA ARG A 97 1.86 5.07 -6.17
C ARG A 97 1.59 3.92 -5.21
N VAL A 98 0.35 3.73 -4.87
CA VAL A 98 -0.12 2.47 -4.26
C VAL A 98 -0.14 1.35 -5.31
N LEU A 99 -0.27 0.11 -4.87
CA LEU A 99 -0.43 -1.04 -5.76
C LEU A 99 -1.66 -0.86 -6.67
N SER A 100 -1.55 -1.30 -7.91
CA SER A 100 -2.68 -1.38 -8.85
C SER A 100 -3.66 -2.48 -8.41
N LEU A 101 -4.87 -2.47 -8.98
CA LEU A 101 -5.84 -3.54 -8.75
C LEU A 101 -5.28 -4.91 -9.12
N ARG A 102 -4.59 -5.00 -10.27
CA ARG A 102 -3.99 -6.25 -10.71
C ARG A 102 -2.91 -6.76 -9.77
N GLU A 103 -2.05 -5.88 -9.26
CA GLU A 103 -1.02 -6.27 -8.30
C GLU A 103 -1.62 -6.81 -6.99
N ILE A 104 -2.67 -6.17 -6.45
CA ILE A 104 -3.34 -6.71 -5.25
C ILE A 104 -4.10 -8.01 -5.53
N MET A 105 -4.66 -8.21 -6.74
CA MET A 105 -5.28 -9.46 -7.15
C MET A 105 -4.25 -10.60 -7.25
N LEU A 106 -3.07 -10.31 -7.78
CA LEU A 106 -1.95 -11.28 -7.82
C LEU A 106 -1.49 -11.65 -6.40
N LEU A 107 -1.27 -10.67 -5.55
CA LEU A 107 -0.89 -10.88 -4.15
C LEU A 107 -1.96 -11.65 -3.35
N SER A 108 -3.23 -11.40 -3.63
CA SER A 108 -4.37 -12.12 -3.04
C SER A 108 -4.65 -13.48 -3.73
N THR A 109 -3.79 -13.90 -4.66
CA THR A 109 -3.92 -15.15 -5.43
C THR A 109 -5.21 -15.29 -6.26
N LEU A 110 -5.98 -14.23 -6.42
CA LEU A 110 -7.22 -14.22 -7.23
C LEU A 110 -6.92 -14.34 -8.73
N ASP A 111 -5.83 -13.73 -9.22
CA ASP A 111 -5.39 -13.83 -10.63
C ASP A 111 -4.48 -15.05 -10.90
N HIS A 112 -4.46 -16.03 -9.98
CA HIS A 112 -3.72 -17.29 -10.19
C HIS A 112 -4.42 -18.17 -11.24
N PRO A 113 -3.68 -18.84 -12.17
CA PRO A 113 -4.27 -19.62 -13.27
C PRO A 113 -5.32 -20.64 -12.83
N LYS A 114 -5.14 -21.27 -11.66
CA LYS A 114 -6.09 -22.23 -11.09
C LYS A 114 -7.46 -21.62 -10.76
N TRP A 115 -7.48 -20.35 -10.32
CA TRP A 115 -8.67 -19.69 -9.79
C TRP A 115 -9.25 -18.67 -10.75
N ARG A 116 -8.44 -18.12 -11.63
CA ARG A 116 -8.81 -17.04 -12.56
C ARG A 116 -10.05 -17.34 -13.41
N LYS A 117 -10.25 -18.59 -13.81
CA LYS A 117 -11.42 -19.00 -14.59
C LYS A 117 -12.72 -19.04 -13.77
N ARG A 118 -12.64 -18.99 -12.44
CA ARG A 118 -13.79 -19.01 -11.53
C ARG A 118 -14.28 -17.64 -11.13
N TYR A 119 -13.51 -16.61 -11.44
CA TYR A 119 -13.84 -15.22 -11.12
C TYR A 119 -14.01 -14.44 -12.43
N ASP A 120 -15.08 -13.68 -12.51
CA ASP A 120 -15.25 -12.72 -13.59
C ASP A 120 -14.49 -11.43 -13.26
N PHE A 121 -13.38 -11.23 -13.99
CA PHE A 121 -12.55 -10.05 -13.86
C PHE A 121 -12.79 -9.01 -14.95
N GLU A 122 -13.72 -9.23 -15.87
CA GLU A 122 -13.98 -8.26 -16.96
C GLU A 122 -14.47 -6.93 -16.39
N GLY A 123 -15.40 -6.97 -15.44
CA GLY A 123 -15.86 -5.78 -14.76
C GLY A 123 -14.76 -5.05 -13.99
N VAL A 124 -13.81 -5.77 -13.41
CA VAL A 124 -12.65 -5.21 -12.72
C VAL A 124 -11.67 -4.60 -13.72
N LYS A 125 -11.40 -5.26 -14.84
CA LYS A 125 -10.45 -4.81 -15.86
C LYS A 125 -10.87 -3.50 -16.50
N TYR A 126 -12.17 -3.32 -16.75
CA TYR A 126 -12.72 -2.17 -17.46
C TYR A 126 -13.53 -1.23 -16.56
N GLY A 127 -13.64 -1.53 -15.26
CA GLY A 127 -14.49 -0.78 -14.35
C GLY A 127 -15.98 -0.94 -14.63
N ARG A 128 -16.39 -2.05 -15.25
CA ARG A 128 -17.79 -2.34 -15.58
C ARG A 128 -18.16 -3.74 -15.11
N MET A 129 -19.37 -3.87 -14.59
CA MET A 129 -20.03 -5.15 -14.35
C MET A 129 -21.31 -5.20 -15.20
N GLY A 130 -21.44 -6.22 -16.05
CA GLY A 130 -22.61 -6.40 -16.86
C GLY A 130 -22.98 -5.22 -17.77
N LYS A 131 -24.19 -5.21 -18.31
CA LYS A 131 -24.70 -4.15 -19.19
C LYS A 131 -24.82 -2.80 -18.45
N GLY A 132 -23.78 -1.99 -18.49
CA GLY A 132 -23.84 -0.56 -18.14
C GLY A 132 -23.46 -0.16 -16.71
N GLU A 133 -23.19 -1.09 -15.78
CA GLU A 133 -22.75 -0.74 -14.44
C GLU A 133 -21.22 -0.69 -14.33
N SER A 134 -20.69 0.39 -13.79
CA SER A 134 -19.25 0.52 -13.52
C SER A 134 -18.98 0.42 -12.02
N PHE A 135 -18.03 -0.45 -11.62
CA PHE A 135 -17.54 -0.44 -10.26
C PHE A 135 -16.53 0.66 -10.03
N SER A 136 -16.64 1.30 -8.89
CA SER A 136 -15.56 2.16 -8.43
C SER A 136 -14.35 1.30 -8.09
N LYS A 137 -13.14 1.78 -8.43
CA LYS A 137 -11.89 1.13 -8.01
C LYS A 137 -11.79 0.95 -6.48
N LYS A 138 -12.49 1.79 -5.74
CA LYS A 138 -12.59 1.72 -4.28
C LYS A 138 -13.34 0.47 -3.86
N LEU A 139 -14.55 0.25 -4.40
CA LEU A 139 -15.37 -0.93 -4.10
C LEU A 139 -14.64 -2.23 -4.42
N VAL A 140 -13.95 -2.31 -5.56
CA VAL A 140 -13.17 -3.50 -5.93
C VAL A 140 -12.06 -3.77 -4.91
N ARG A 141 -11.38 -2.73 -4.41
CA ARG A 141 -10.35 -2.87 -3.37
C ARG A 141 -10.92 -3.33 -2.04
N GLU A 142 -12.11 -2.84 -1.68
CA GLU A 142 -12.84 -3.24 -0.47
C GLU A 142 -13.15 -4.74 -0.53
N VAL A 143 -13.77 -5.20 -1.61
CA VAL A 143 -14.11 -6.63 -1.82
C VAL A 143 -12.86 -7.53 -1.77
N ILE A 144 -11.77 -7.14 -2.44
CA ILE A 144 -10.51 -7.91 -2.38
C ILE A 144 -9.96 -7.92 -0.96
N GLY A 145 -10.02 -6.79 -0.24
CA GLY A 145 -9.52 -6.69 1.13
C GLY A 145 -10.31 -7.49 2.16
N GLU A 146 -11.57 -7.80 1.88
CA GLU A 146 -12.43 -8.69 2.68
C GLU A 146 -12.29 -10.17 2.29
N SER A 147 -11.70 -10.46 1.14
CA SER A 147 -11.57 -11.81 0.64
C SER A 147 -10.41 -12.57 1.30
N ILE A 148 -10.58 -13.88 1.43
CA ILE A 148 -9.49 -14.77 1.83
C ILE A 148 -8.79 -15.27 0.54
N PRO A 149 -7.45 -15.16 0.44
CA PRO A 149 -6.72 -15.63 -0.72
C PRO A 149 -6.98 -17.12 -0.99
N PRO A 150 -7.48 -17.53 -2.17
CA PRO A 150 -7.94 -18.89 -2.43
C PRO A 150 -6.89 -19.98 -2.20
N ILE A 151 -5.62 -19.72 -2.59
CA ILE A 151 -4.53 -20.69 -2.38
C ILE A 151 -4.19 -20.86 -0.90
N VAL A 152 -4.29 -19.79 -0.11
CA VAL A 152 -4.07 -19.87 1.34
C VAL A 152 -5.14 -20.76 1.98
N MET A 153 -6.41 -20.52 1.63
CA MET A 153 -7.53 -21.33 2.14
C MET A 153 -7.41 -22.79 1.70
N GLU A 154 -7.07 -23.06 0.45
CA GLU A 154 -6.84 -24.42 -0.05
C GLU A 154 -5.77 -25.16 0.75
N ARG A 155 -4.65 -24.49 1.06
CA ARG A 155 -3.57 -25.09 1.86
C ARG A 155 -3.99 -25.36 3.29
N ILE A 156 -4.73 -24.45 3.91
CA ILE A 156 -5.26 -24.62 5.28
C ILE A 156 -6.20 -25.83 5.32
N ILE A 157 -7.23 -25.85 4.46
CA ILE A 157 -8.19 -26.95 4.39
C ILE A 157 -7.48 -28.28 4.09
N GLY A 158 -6.58 -28.31 3.11
CA GLY A 158 -5.81 -29.49 2.77
C GLY A 158 -4.92 -30.00 3.91
N HIS A 159 -4.49 -29.12 4.83
CA HIS A 159 -3.78 -29.52 6.03
C HIS A 159 -4.71 -30.23 7.03
N PHE A 160 -5.88 -29.64 7.32
CA PHE A 160 -6.86 -30.24 8.24
C PHE A 160 -7.35 -31.59 7.74
N LEU A 161 -7.70 -31.75 6.47
CA LEU A 161 -8.14 -33.01 5.89
C LEU A 161 -7.06 -34.11 6.01
N ARG A 162 -5.78 -33.74 5.93
CA ARG A 162 -4.68 -34.73 6.16
C ARG A 162 -4.55 -35.15 7.61
N LEU A 163 -4.88 -34.29 8.55
CA LEU A 163 -4.87 -34.62 9.98
C LEU A 163 -6.02 -35.58 10.33
N GLU A 164 -7.23 -35.34 9.80
CA GLU A 164 -8.39 -36.23 10.01
C GLU A 164 -8.15 -37.64 9.47
N ASN A 165 -7.49 -37.78 8.32
CA ASN A 165 -7.18 -39.08 7.73
C ASN A 165 -6.03 -39.86 8.43
N ARG A 166 -5.43 -39.30 9.48
CA ARG A 166 -4.37 -39.94 10.29
C ARG A 166 -4.89 -40.52 11.61
N ASN A 167 -6.12 -40.22 11.96
CA ASN A 167 -6.82 -40.80 13.12
C ASN A 167 -7.76 -41.92 12.66
#